data_4f92c8e92a2ff4edc02c064a981091bf
#
_entry.id   4f92c8e92a2ff4edc02c064a981091bf
#
_cell.length_a   1.000
_cell.length_b   1.000
_cell.length_c   1.000
_cell.angle_alpha   90.00
_cell.angle_beta   90.00
_cell.angle_gamma   90.00
#
_symmetry.space_group_name_H-M   'P 1'
#
loop_
_entity.id
_entity.type
_entity.pdbx_description
1 polymer ?
#
loop_
_entity_poly.entity_id
_entity_poly.type
_entity_poly.pdbx_seq_one_letter_code
_entity_poly.pdbx_strand_id
1 'polypeptide(L)'
;MDISHLRTDYKREALDEAHADADPVRQFSRWWDEAIASKLPEPNAMTLATADAEGRPSARVVLLKGFDHAGFVFYTNYESRKGRELAANARAALLFFWPELERQVRIEGTVQRVAEAESDAYFASRPLASRIGAWASPQSQPIPGKAWLLAQAAEMGLRHGLNPKRPPHWGGYRVAPDSFEFWQGRPSRLHDRLLYTREASGWARARLSP
;
A
#
# COMPACT_ATOMS: atom_id res chain seq x y z
N MET A 1 22.16 -9.80 -20.94
CA MET A 1 20.80 -10.05 -21.50
C MET A 1 20.26 -8.69 -21.96
N ASP A 2 19.93 -8.54 -23.25
CA ASP A 2 19.33 -7.32 -23.78
C ASP A 2 17.80 -7.49 -23.79
N ILE A 3 17.07 -6.60 -23.13
CA ILE A 3 15.60 -6.56 -23.04
C ILE A 3 15.01 -5.27 -23.63
N SER A 4 15.80 -4.52 -24.41
CA SER A 4 15.41 -3.21 -24.99
C SER A 4 14.24 -3.30 -25.97
N HIS A 5 13.97 -4.50 -26.51
CA HIS A 5 12.87 -4.80 -27.43
C HIS A 5 11.49 -4.96 -26.73
N LEU A 6 11.48 -5.15 -25.40
CA LEU A 6 10.22 -5.29 -24.65
C LEU A 6 9.52 -3.93 -24.56
N ARG A 7 8.50 -3.74 -25.38
CA ARG A 7 7.69 -2.52 -25.44
C ARG A 7 6.21 -2.89 -25.57
N THR A 8 5.37 -2.19 -24.82
CA THR A 8 3.91 -2.31 -24.91
C THR A 8 3.33 -0.97 -25.37
N ASP A 9 2.46 -1.00 -26.38
CA ASP A 9 1.69 0.17 -26.78
C ASP A 9 0.40 0.26 -25.98
N TYR A 10 0.22 1.36 -25.27
CA TYR A 10 -0.95 1.65 -24.46
C TYR A 10 -2.02 2.34 -25.31
N LYS A 11 -3.29 1.84 -25.27
CA LYS A 11 -4.36 2.30 -26.17
C LYS A 11 -5.73 2.41 -25.50
N ARG A 12 -5.86 2.12 -24.20
CA ARG A 12 -7.18 1.96 -23.57
C ARG A 12 -7.92 3.27 -23.45
N GLU A 13 -7.60 4.08 -22.48
CA GLU A 13 -8.41 5.24 -22.10
C GLU A 13 -7.57 6.50 -22.00
N ALA A 14 -8.24 7.65 -21.88
CA ALA A 14 -7.62 8.94 -21.66
C ALA A 14 -7.96 9.42 -20.24
N LEU A 15 -7.03 10.14 -19.64
CA LEU A 15 -7.24 10.87 -18.41
C LEU A 15 -7.07 12.36 -18.69
N ASP A 16 -8.19 13.10 -18.66
CA ASP A 16 -8.17 14.54 -18.86
C ASP A 16 -8.80 15.29 -17.68
N GLU A 17 -8.49 16.56 -17.60
CA GLU A 17 -8.92 17.43 -16.51
C GLU A 17 -10.43 17.65 -16.46
N ALA A 18 -11.12 17.56 -17.60
CA ALA A 18 -12.56 17.81 -17.67
C ALA A 18 -13.36 16.67 -17.02
N HIS A 19 -12.83 15.43 -17.11
CA HIS A 19 -13.51 14.23 -16.61
C HIS A 19 -12.95 13.72 -15.27
N ALA A 20 -11.75 14.15 -14.88
CA ALA A 20 -11.16 13.78 -13.59
C ALA A 20 -11.87 14.50 -12.43
N ASP A 21 -12.14 13.76 -11.34
CA ASP A 21 -12.77 14.34 -10.15
C ASP A 21 -11.84 15.41 -9.53
N ALA A 22 -12.44 16.46 -8.97
CA ALA A 22 -11.70 17.49 -8.25
C ALA A 22 -11.08 16.96 -6.94
N ASP A 23 -11.69 15.93 -6.35
CA ASP A 23 -11.21 15.24 -5.16
C ASP A 23 -10.44 13.97 -5.55
N PRO A 24 -9.12 13.88 -5.26
CA PRO A 24 -8.31 12.73 -5.64
C PRO A 24 -8.72 11.42 -4.94
N VAL A 25 -9.37 11.48 -3.76
CA VAL A 25 -9.88 10.27 -3.10
C VAL A 25 -11.07 9.71 -3.86
N ARG A 26 -11.96 10.57 -4.38
CA ARG A 26 -13.05 10.15 -5.27
C ARG A 26 -12.52 9.66 -6.62
N GLN A 27 -11.50 10.32 -7.17
CA GLN A 27 -10.84 9.85 -8.40
C GLN A 27 -10.24 8.46 -8.20
N PHE A 28 -9.58 8.23 -7.05
CA PHE A 28 -9.06 6.91 -6.69
C PHE A 28 -10.21 5.89 -6.56
N SER A 29 -11.31 6.24 -5.87
CA SER A 29 -12.46 5.35 -5.70
C SER A 29 -13.04 4.90 -7.05
N ARG A 30 -13.19 5.82 -8.01
CA ARG A 30 -13.66 5.45 -9.37
C ARG A 30 -12.73 4.44 -10.04
N TRP A 31 -11.43 4.68 -10.02
CA TRP A 31 -10.46 3.77 -10.62
C TRP A 31 -10.36 2.44 -9.87
N TRP A 32 -10.55 2.48 -8.55
CA TRP A 32 -10.65 1.30 -7.71
C TRP A 32 -11.85 0.41 -8.09
N ASP A 33 -13.03 1.01 -8.26
CA ASP A 33 -14.24 0.28 -8.65
C ASP A 33 -14.08 -0.37 -10.03
N GLU A 34 -13.43 0.32 -10.97
CA GLU A 34 -13.09 -0.22 -12.29
C GLU A 34 -12.07 -1.36 -12.18
N ALA A 35 -11.08 -1.27 -11.30
CA ALA A 35 -10.11 -2.34 -11.06
C ALA A 35 -10.79 -3.59 -10.49
N ILE A 36 -11.72 -3.43 -9.55
CA ILE A 36 -12.53 -4.52 -9.02
C ILE A 36 -13.42 -5.13 -10.11
N ALA A 37 -14.13 -4.30 -10.88
CA ALA A 37 -15.01 -4.76 -11.96
C ALA A 37 -14.24 -5.52 -13.06
N SER A 38 -13.00 -5.15 -13.30
CA SER A 38 -12.10 -5.81 -14.26
C SER A 38 -11.54 -7.15 -13.77
N LYS A 39 -11.86 -7.57 -12.53
CA LYS A 39 -11.42 -8.83 -11.91
C LYS A 39 -9.90 -9.00 -11.93
N LEU A 40 -9.16 -7.91 -11.70
CA LEU A 40 -7.71 -7.96 -11.61
C LEU A 40 -7.25 -8.87 -10.46
N PRO A 41 -6.15 -9.62 -10.62
CA PRO A 41 -5.57 -10.34 -9.50
C PRO A 41 -5.05 -9.34 -8.46
N GLU A 42 -5.47 -9.50 -7.21
CA GLU A 42 -5.04 -8.68 -6.07
C GLU A 42 -5.01 -7.15 -6.33
N PRO A 43 -6.13 -6.51 -6.76
CA PRO A 43 -6.14 -5.08 -7.10
C PRO A 43 -5.74 -4.18 -5.91
N ASN A 44 -5.78 -4.72 -4.70
CA ASN A 44 -5.37 -4.07 -3.45
C ASN A 44 -3.88 -4.24 -3.11
N ALA A 45 -3.10 -4.96 -3.93
CA ALA A 45 -1.66 -5.00 -3.78
C ALA A 45 -1.06 -3.65 -4.18
N MET A 46 -0.22 -3.10 -3.30
CA MET A 46 0.47 -1.84 -3.54
C MET A 46 1.92 -1.91 -3.07
N THR A 47 2.80 -1.26 -3.80
CA THR A 47 4.17 -1.05 -3.33
C THR A 47 4.15 0.05 -2.28
N LEU A 48 4.66 -0.28 -1.09
CA LEU A 48 4.96 0.69 -0.03
C LEU A 48 6.46 1.02 -0.08
N ALA A 49 6.81 2.24 -0.39
CA ALA A 49 8.15 2.79 -0.26
C ALA A 49 8.28 3.55 1.05
N THR A 50 9.39 3.29 1.76
CA THR A 50 9.76 3.93 3.02
C THR A 50 11.25 4.28 2.98
N ALA A 51 11.70 5.18 3.84
CA ALA A 51 13.12 5.50 3.99
C ALA A 51 13.50 5.47 5.48
N ASP A 52 14.75 5.11 5.77
CA ASP A 52 15.29 5.18 7.13
C ASP A 52 15.64 6.63 7.53
N ALA A 53 16.21 6.82 8.72
CA ALA A 53 16.58 8.13 9.24
C ALA A 53 17.65 8.84 8.37
N GLU A 54 18.48 8.08 7.63
CA GLU A 54 19.49 8.58 6.72
C GLU A 54 18.95 8.78 5.29
N GLY A 55 17.65 8.57 5.06
CA GLY A 55 17.01 8.74 3.75
C GLY A 55 17.22 7.58 2.79
N ARG A 56 17.78 6.42 3.23
CA ARG A 56 17.97 5.27 2.36
C ARG A 56 16.62 4.60 2.08
N PRO A 57 16.19 4.51 0.80
CA PRO A 57 14.87 3.97 0.47
C PRO A 57 14.84 2.44 0.54
N SER A 58 13.66 1.93 0.81
CA SER A 58 13.32 0.52 0.64
C SER A 58 11.87 0.35 0.19
N ALA A 59 11.56 -0.71 -0.54
CA ALA A 59 10.23 -0.97 -1.05
C ALA A 59 9.82 -2.43 -0.87
N ARG A 60 8.52 -2.67 -0.74
CA ARG A 60 7.88 -4.00 -0.67
C ARG A 60 6.41 -3.88 -1.03
N VAL A 61 5.81 -5.00 -1.40
CA VAL A 61 4.37 -5.06 -1.59
C VAL A 61 3.69 -5.24 -0.22
N VAL A 62 2.60 -4.49 -0.01
CA VAL A 62 1.64 -4.64 1.08
C VAL A 62 0.22 -4.57 0.51
N LEU A 63 -0.79 -4.93 1.31
CA LEU A 63 -2.18 -4.92 0.86
C LEU A 63 -2.94 -3.75 1.48
N LEU A 64 -3.58 -2.95 0.63
CA LEU A 64 -4.58 -1.98 1.08
C LEU A 64 -5.73 -2.72 1.79
N LYS A 65 -6.17 -2.20 2.93
CA LYS A 65 -7.25 -2.77 3.75
C LYS A 65 -8.43 -1.83 3.96
N GLY A 66 -8.26 -0.58 3.62
CA GLY A 66 -9.30 0.44 3.63
C GLY A 66 -8.74 1.77 3.19
N PHE A 67 -9.59 2.64 2.69
CA PHE A 67 -9.26 4.03 2.39
C PHE A 67 -10.49 4.92 2.56
N ASP A 68 -10.24 6.14 2.93
CA ASP A 68 -11.20 7.23 3.07
C ASP A 68 -10.49 8.57 2.88
N HIS A 69 -11.17 9.68 3.14
CA HIS A 69 -10.56 11.01 3.08
C HIS A 69 -9.46 11.24 4.14
N ALA A 70 -9.42 10.44 5.20
CA ALA A 70 -8.35 10.47 6.19
C ALA A 70 -7.10 9.71 5.74
N GLY A 71 -7.20 8.82 4.74
CA GLY A 71 -6.06 8.16 4.12
C GLY A 71 -6.22 6.66 3.88
N PHE A 72 -5.09 6.01 3.60
CA PHE A 72 -4.97 4.64 3.11
C PHE A 72 -4.39 3.73 4.19
N VAL A 73 -5.10 2.65 4.53
CA VAL A 73 -4.77 1.78 5.67
C VAL A 73 -4.16 0.47 5.22
N PHE A 74 -3.05 0.08 5.85
CA PHE A 74 -2.45 -1.24 5.74
C PHE A 74 -2.01 -1.73 7.13
N TYR A 75 -1.79 -3.04 7.28
CA TYR A 75 -1.41 -3.65 8.55
C TYR A 75 -0.09 -4.40 8.41
N THR A 76 0.75 -4.31 9.45
CA THR A 76 2.07 -4.95 9.45
C THR A 76 2.59 -5.17 10.87
N ASN A 77 3.76 -5.82 10.98
CA ASN A 77 4.54 -5.87 12.21
C ASN A 77 5.32 -4.55 12.35
N TYR A 78 5.15 -3.85 13.48
CA TYR A 78 5.83 -2.58 13.79
C TYR A 78 7.34 -2.71 13.94
N GLU A 79 7.83 -3.90 14.32
CA GLU A 79 9.26 -4.22 14.47
C GLU A 79 9.90 -4.71 13.16
N SER A 80 9.12 -4.83 12.08
CA SER A 80 9.67 -5.13 10.76
C SER A 80 10.55 -3.98 10.24
N ARG A 81 11.35 -4.23 9.19
CA ARG A 81 12.17 -3.17 8.58
C ARG A 81 11.34 -1.92 8.25
N LYS A 82 10.19 -2.08 7.57
CA LYS A 82 9.30 -0.95 7.26
C LYS A 82 8.72 -0.28 8.52
N GLY A 83 8.40 -1.07 9.56
CA GLY A 83 7.88 -0.52 10.82
C GLY A 83 8.91 0.35 11.53
N ARG A 84 10.18 -0.08 11.57
CA ARG A 84 11.29 0.72 12.12
C ARG A 84 11.58 1.97 11.29
N GLU A 85 11.59 1.84 9.95
CA GLU A 85 11.74 2.97 9.05
C GLU A 85 10.64 4.01 9.27
N LEU A 86 9.36 3.59 9.35
CA LEU A 86 8.23 4.49 9.61
C LEU A 86 8.25 5.11 11.01
N ALA A 87 8.83 4.44 11.98
CA ALA A 87 9.01 5.03 13.33
C ALA A 87 10.09 6.12 13.34
N ALA A 88 11.12 6.00 12.49
CA ALA A 88 12.20 6.98 12.37
C ALA A 88 11.86 8.11 11.39
N ASN A 89 11.11 7.80 10.34
CA ASN A 89 10.71 8.71 9.28
C ASN A 89 9.27 8.41 8.87
N ALA A 90 8.33 9.19 9.37
CA ALA A 90 6.90 9.02 9.16
C ALA A 90 6.42 9.47 7.76
N ARG A 91 7.21 9.23 6.71
CA ARG A 91 6.88 9.53 5.31
C ARG A 91 6.85 8.25 4.49
N ALA A 92 5.89 8.13 3.60
CA ALA A 92 5.79 6.99 2.69
C ALA A 92 5.20 7.37 1.34
N ALA A 93 5.50 6.52 0.34
CA ALA A 93 4.78 6.51 -0.92
C ALA A 93 4.12 5.14 -1.13
N LEU A 94 2.89 5.17 -1.61
CA LEU A 94 2.12 4.02 -2.07
C LEU A 94 2.07 4.05 -3.59
N LEU A 95 2.26 2.92 -4.24
CA LEU A 95 2.16 2.79 -5.69
C LEU A 95 1.25 1.61 -6.02
N PHE A 96 0.12 1.89 -6.65
CA PHE A 96 -0.73 0.91 -7.31
C PHE A 96 -0.34 0.85 -8.79
N PHE A 97 -0.24 -0.36 -9.33
CA PHE A 97 -0.04 -0.56 -10.75
C PHE A 97 -1.00 -1.64 -11.25
N TRP A 98 -1.89 -1.25 -12.14
CA TRP A 98 -2.89 -2.11 -12.77
C TRP A 98 -2.58 -2.23 -14.27
N PRO A 99 -1.69 -3.17 -14.65
CA PRO A 99 -1.18 -3.27 -16.03
C PRO A 99 -2.28 -3.52 -17.04
N GLU A 100 -3.31 -4.29 -16.70
CA GLU A 100 -4.43 -4.58 -17.59
C GLU A 100 -5.31 -3.36 -17.86
N LEU A 101 -5.28 -2.37 -16.98
CA LEU A 101 -5.95 -1.07 -17.17
C LEU A 101 -5.00 0.01 -17.68
N GLU A 102 -3.72 -0.33 -17.85
CA GLU A 102 -2.68 0.63 -18.25
C GLU A 102 -2.62 1.84 -17.30
N ARG A 103 -2.83 1.60 -15.98
CA ARG A 103 -2.94 2.63 -14.94
C ARG A 103 -1.95 2.47 -13.82
N GLN A 104 -1.52 3.62 -13.31
CA GLN A 104 -0.76 3.71 -12.07
C GLN A 104 -1.33 4.82 -11.20
N VAL A 105 -1.37 4.60 -9.88
CA VAL A 105 -1.66 5.65 -8.90
C VAL A 105 -0.53 5.70 -7.89
N ARG A 106 0.11 6.86 -7.75
CA ARG A 106 1.08 7.13 -6.70
C ARG A 106 0.46 8.06 -5.67
N ILE A 107 0.65 7.73 -4.39
CA ILE A 107 0.14 8.49 -3.25
C ILE A 107 1.30 8.72 -2.30
N GLU A 108 1.59 9.95 -1.96
CA GLU A 108 2.63 10.31 -1.01
C GLU A 108 2.01 11.00 0.19
N GLY A 109 2.55 10.74 1.38
CA GLY A 109 1.96 11.34 2.56
C GLY A 109 2.67 11.01 3.87
N THR A 110 2.07 11.50 4.94
CA THR A 110 2.51 11.28 6.31
C THR A 110 1.84 10.03 6.87
N VAL A 111 2.59 9.25 7.63
CA VAL A 111 2.13 7.96 8.18
C VAL A 111 1.91 8.06 9.67
N GLN A 112 0.79 7.55 10.15
CA GLN A 112 0.51 7.41 11.58
C GLN A 112 -0.08 6.03 11.87
N ARG A 113 0.06 5.56 13.11
CA ARG A 113 -0.62 4.35 13.54
C ARG A 113 -2.13 4.60 13.61
N VAL A 114 -2.92 3.61 13.20
CA VAL A 114 -4.37 3.64 13.44
C VAL A 114 -4.65 3.37 14.91
N ALA A 115 -5.87 3.66 15.35
CA ALA A 115 -6.30 3.39 16.72
C ALA A 115 -6.14 1.88 17.07
N GLU A 116 -5.83 1.58 18.32
CA GLU A 116 -5.66 0.19 18.76
C GLU A 116 -6.92 -0.64 18.53
N ALA A 117 -8.09 -0.07 18.81
CA ALA A 117 -9.38 -0.73 18.56
C ALA A 117 -9.59 -1.10 17.08
N GLU A 118 -9.15 -0.26 16.13
CA GLU A 118 -9.19 -0.56 14.69
C GLU A 118 -8.24 -1.73 14.35
N SER A 119 -7.02 -1.71 14.93
CA SER A 119 -6.05 -2.79 14.77
C SER A 119 -6.56 -4.11 15.37
N ASP A 120 -7.20 -4.06 16.54
CA ASP A 120 -7.77 -5.24 17.21
C ASP A 120 -8.93 -5.84 16.41
N ALA A 121 -9.83 -5.00 15.91
CA ALA A 121 -10.96 -5.44 15.09
C ALA A 121 -10.50 -6.12 13.81
N TYR A 122 -9.55 -5.50 13.10
CA TYR A 122 -8.99 -6.11 11.89
C TYR A 122 -8.20 -7.39 12.21
N PHE A 123 -7.39 -7.41 13.27
CA PHE A 123 -6.66 -8.62 13.68
C PHE A 123 -7.60 -9.79 13.95
N ALA A 124 -8.71 -9.56 14.65
CA ALA A 124 -9.71 -10.58 14.96
C ALA A 124 -10.39 -11.16 13.72
N SER A 125 -10.56 -10.38 12.65
CA SER A 125 -11.14 -10.83 11.38
C SER A 125 -10.21 -11.71 10.53
N ARG A 126 -8.92 -11.79 10.87
CA ARG A 126 -7.93 -12.56 10.11
C ARG A 126 -8.10 -14.07 10.37
N PRO A 127 -7.77 -14.93 9.38
CA PRO A 127 -7.70 -16.37 9.59
C PRO A 127 -6.79 -16.73 10.76
N LEU A 128 -7.13 -17.78 11.53
CA LEU A 128 -6.39 -18.20 12.72
C LEU A 128 -4.90 -18.40 12.44
N ALA A 129 -4.55 -19.10 11.36
CA ALA A 129 -3.16 -19.31 10.98
C ALA A 129 -2.38 -18.00 10.77
N SER A 130 -3.02 -16.97 10.19
CA SER A 130 -2.42 -15.64 10.01
C SER A 130 -2.26 -14.89 11.33
N ARG A 131 -3.18 -15.09 12.29
CA ARG A 131 -3.07 -14.52 13.63
C ARG A 131 -1.93 -15.17 14.43
N ILE A 132 -1.80 -16.49 14.36
CA ILE A 132 -0.69 -17.24 14.96
C ILE A 132 0.66 -16.83 14.33
N GLY A 133 0.70 -16.72 12.99
CA GLY A 133 1.90 -16.29 12.27
C GLY A 133 2.39 -14.89 12.68
N ALA A 134 1.49 -13.99 13.06
CA ALA A 134 1.86 -12.67 13.57
C ALA A 134 2.59 -12.72 14.93
N TRP A 135 2.30 -13.69 15.76
CA TRP A 135 3.03 -13.96 17.02
C TRP A 135 4.36 -14.66 16.77
N ALA A 136 4.40 -15.61 15.83
CA ALA A 136 5.54 -16.49 15.61
C ALA A 136 6.69 -15.83 14.80
N SER A 137 6.36 -14.84 13.95
CA SER A 137 7.33 -14.30 12.99
C SER A 137 8.00 -13.01 13.48
N PRO A 138 9.31 -13.01 13.77
CA PRO A 138 10.10 -11.79 13.94
C PRO A 138 10.37 -11.16 12.56
N GLN A 139 9.36 -10.54 12.00
CA GLN A 139 9.36 -10.09 10.59
C GLN A 139 10.58 -9.24 10.25
N SER A 140 11.23 -9.55 9.13
CA SER A 140 12.44 -8.89 8.60
C SER A 140 13.71 -9.13 9.42
N GLN A 141 13.72 -10.11 10.32
CA GLN A 141 14.92 -10.53 11.04
C GLN A 141 15.45 -11.86 10.49
N PRO A 142 16.78 -12.10 10.53
CA PRO A 142 17.34 -13.40 10.23
C PRO A 142 16.83 -14.45 11.21
N ILE A 143 16.52 -15.64 10.70
CA ILE A 143 16.09 -16.79 11.48
C ILE A 143 16.90 -18.02 11.07
N PRO A 144 17.04 -19.06 11.93
CA PRO A 144 17.82 -20.26 11.60
C PRO A 144 17.33 -21.02 10.37
N GLY A 145 16.02 -20.94 10.08
CA GLY A 145 15.44 -21.58 8.90
C GLY A 145 13.93 -21.80 9.01
N LYS A 146 13.34 -22.38 7.97
CA LYS A 146 11.89 -22.61 7.89
C LYS A 146 11.38 -23.53 9.00
N ALA A 147 12.13 -24.57 9.35
CA ALA A 147 11.76 -25.50 10.42
C ALA A 147 11.60 -24.79 11.78
N TRP A 148 12.50 -23.87 12.08
CA TRP A 148 12.40 -23.03 13.28
C TRP A 148 11.12 -22.21 13.29
N LEU A 149 10.79 -21.55 12.18
CA LEU A 149 9.58 -20.73 12.06
C LEU A 149 8.30 -21.57 12.25
N LEU A 150 8.26 -22.78 11.70
CA LEU A 150 7.15 -23.71 11.88
C LEU A 150 7.01 -24.16 13.34
N ALA A 151 8.13 -24.43 14.04
CA ALA A 151 8.14 -24.76 15.45
C ALA A 151 7.61 -23.61 16.29
N GLN A 152 8.04 -22.37 16.01
CA GLN A 152 7.50 -21.17 16.67
C GLN A 152 6.00 -20.99 16.42
N ALA A 153 5.54 -21.22 15.19
CA ALA A 153 4.11 -21.15 14.90
C ALA A 153 3.30 -22.21 15.68
N ALA A 154 3.80 -23.43 15.81
CA ALA A 154 3.18 -24.48 16.60
C ALA A 154 3.13 -24.12 18.09
N GLU A 155 4.24 -23.64 18.65
CA GLU A 155 4.32 -23.17 20.04
C GLU A 155 3.33 -22.04 20.32
N MET A 156 3.30 -21.01 19.45
CA MET A 156 2.35 -19.90 19.57
C MET A 156 0.90 -20.36 19.43
N GLY A 157 0.64 -21.36 18.57
CA GLY A 157 -0.67 -22.00 18.45
C GLY A 157 -1.13 -22.66 19.76
N LEU A 158 -0.26 -23.40 20.42
CA LEU A 158 -0.53 -24.01 21.71
C LEU A 158 -0.74 -22.95 22.81
N ARG A 159 0.08 -21.90 22.81
CA ARG A 159 0.05 -20.85 23.84
C ARG A 159 -1.19 -19.98 23.75
N HIS A 160 -1.63 -19.62 22.54
CA HIS A 160 -2.71 -18.64 22.31
C HIS A 160 -4.05 -19.28 21.94
N GLY A 161 -4.07 -20.58 21.61
CA GLY A 161 -5.29 -21.33 21.29
C GLY A 161 -6.03 -20.81 20.06
N LEU A 162 -7.35 -20.97 20.07
CA LEU A 162 -8.18 -20.65 18.91
C LEU A 162 -8.55 -19.18 18.76
N ASN A 163 -8.31 -18.37 19.78
CA ASN A 163 -8.64 -16.94 19.76
C ASN A 163 -7.47 -16.04 20.25
N PRO A 164 -6.32 -16.06 19.52
CA PRO A 164 -5.18 -15.21 19.87
C PRO A 164 -5.55 -13.74 19.82
N LYS A 165 -5.20 -12.99 20.85
CA LYS A 165 -5.26 -11.52 20.85
C LYS A 165 -4.17 -10.97 19.94
N ARG A 166 -4.32 -9.73 19.51
CA ARG A 166 -3.30 -9.03 18.70
C ARG A 166 -2.01 -8.86 19.52
N PRO A 167 -0.84 -9.21 18.95
CA PRO A 167 0.43 -8.91 19.60
C PRO A 167 0.71 -7.40 19.60
N PRO A 168 1.40 -6.87 20.63
CA PRO A 168 1.66 -5.43 20.75
C PRO A 168 2.53 -4.87 19.61
N HIS A 169 3.35 -5.72 19.01
CA HIS A 169 4.21 -5.36 17.87
C HIS A 169 3.51 -5.42 16.51
N TRP A 170 2.20 -5.61 16.45
CA TRP A 170 1.46 -5.72 15.19
C TRP A 170 0.26 -4.78 15.19
N GLY A 171 -0.02 -4.12 14.04
CA GLY A 171 -1.18 -3.26 13.88
C GLY A 171 -1.17 -2.49 12.57
N GLY A 172 -2.03 -1.50 12.49
CA GLY A 172 -2.26 -0.73 11.28
C GLY A 172 -1.49 0.59 11.23
N TYR A 173 -1.21 0.99 10.01
CA TYR A 173 -0.76 2.33 9.64
C TYR A 173 -1.75 2.95 8.66
N ARG A 174 -1.94 4.26 8.77
CA ARG A 174 -2.69 5.10 7.83
C ARG A 174 -1.72 6.08 7.18
N VAL A 175 -1.70 6.11 5.85
CA VAL A 175 -1.01 7.13 5.07
C VAL A 175 -2.00 8.25 4.81
N ALA A 176 -1.84 9.40 5.46
CA ALA A 176 -2.59 10.63 5.21
C ALA A 176 -1.97 11.32 3.98
N PRO A 177 -2.69 11.44 2.85
CA PRO A 177 -2.07 11.86 1.60
C PRO A 177 -1.81 13.37 1.56
N ASP A 178 -0.62 13.74 1.07
CA ASP A 178 -0.22 15.10 0.72
C ASP A 178 -0.28 15.30 -0.79
N SER A 179 -0.09 14.22 -1.58
CA SER A 179 -0.19 14.27 -3.04
C SER A 179 -0.69 12.95 -3.63
N PHE A 180 -1.30 13.07 -4.81
CA PHE A 180 -1.66 11.94 -5.69
C PHE A 180 -1.14 12.22 -7.08
N GLU A 181 -0.61 11.21 -7.75
CA GLU A 181 -0.42 11.22 -9.19
C GLU A 181 -1.20 10.08 -9.82
N PHE A 182 -2.12 10.42 -10.72
CA PHE A 182 -2.83 9.49 -11.58
C PHE A 182 -2.13 9.45 -12.93
N TRP A 183 -1.74 8.27 -13.36
CA TRP A 183 -1.07 8.03 -14.63
C TRP A 183 -1.89 7.04 -15.46
N GLN A 184 -2.18 7.41 -16.70
CA GLN A 184 -2.84 6.58 -17.71
C GLN A 184 -1.92 6.37 -18.90
N GLY A 185 -1.75 5.11 -19.28
CA GLY A 185 -0.96 4.74 -20.46
C GLY A 185 -1.57 5.29 -21.75
N ARG A 186 -0.72 5.87 -22.62
CA ARG A 186 -1.10 6.41 -23.93
C ARG A 186 -0.07 6.01 -24.99
N PRO A 187 -0.47 5.95 -26.27
CA PRO A 187 0.44 5.70 -27.38
C PRO A 187 1.60 6.68 -27.41
N SER A 188 2.68 6.27 -28.07
CA SER A 188 3.87 7.10 -28.30
C SER A 188 4.51 7.68 -27.03
N ARG A 189 4.25 7.07 -25.87
CA ARG A 189 4.69 7.51 -24.55
C ARG A 189 4.17 8.89 -24.11
N LEU A 190 3.15 9.42 -24.78
CA LEU A 190 2.49 10.68 -24.42
C LEU A 190 1.43 10.43 -23.34
N HIS A 191 1.87 9.87 -22.21
CA HIS A 191 1.00 9.43 -21.13
C HIS A 191 0.28 10.59 -20.46
N ASP A 192 -0.98 10.37 -20.06
CA ASP A 192 -1.71 11.33 -19.27
C ASP A 192 -1.29 11.23 -17.81
N ARG A 193 -0.92 12.35 -17.21
CA ARG A 193 -0.50 12.44 -15.82
C ARG A 193 -1.16 13.62 -15.13
N LEU A 194 -1.97 13.35 -14.10
CA LEU A 194 -2.60 14.38 -13.28
C LEU A 194 -2.05 14.31 -11.85
N LEU A 195 -1.43 15.39 -11.42
CA LEU A 195 -0.93 15.58 -10.06
C LEU A 195 -1.96 16.37 -9.25
N TYR A 196 -2.28 15.89 -8.06
CA TYR A 196 -3.03 16.60 -7.03
C TYR A 196 -2.09 16.86 -5.87
N THR A 197 -2.04 18.10 -5.43
CA THR A 197 -1.25 18.53 -4.27
C THR A 197 -2.18 19.10 -3.21
N ARG A 198 -1.98 18.73 -1.96
CA ARG A 198 -2.76 19.22 -0.83
C ARG A 198 -2.50 20.70 -0.61
N GLU A 199 -3.56 21.49 -0.50
CA GLU A 199 -3.54 22.90 -0.11
C GLU A 199 -4.40 23.13 1.14
N ALA A 200 -4.31 24.33 1.71
CA ALA A 200 -5.08 24.70 2.90
C ALA A 200 -6.62 24.58 2.70
N SER A 201 -7.09 24.85 1.47
CA SER A 201 -8.50 24.83 1.09
C SER A 201 -8.95 23.63 0.24
N GLY A 202 -8.11 22.58 0.14
CA GLY A 202 -8.47 21.40 -0.66
C GLY A 202 -7.30 20.85 -1.49
N TRP A 203 -7.52 20.70 -2.79
CA TRP A 203 -6.54 20.10 -3.70
C TRP A 203 -6.31 20.97 -4.93
N ALA A 204 -5.06 21.35 -5.17
CA ALA A 204 -4.64 21.88 -6.46
C ALA A 204 -4.39 20.71 -7.44
N ARG A 205 -4.74 20.90 -8.70
CA ARG A 205 -4.53 19.91 -9.76
C ARG A 205 -3.72 20.50 -10.90
N ALA A 206 -2.75 19.72 -11.40
CA ALA A 206 -1.91 20.08 -12.53
C ALA A 206 -1.65 18.87 -13.44
N ARG A 207 -1.49 19.12 -14.74
CA ARG A 207 -0.99 18.12 -15.69
C ARG A 207 0.54 18.09 -15.63
N LEU A 208 1.10 16.88 -15.56
CA LEU A 208 2.53 16.68 -15.69
C LEU A 208 2.90 16.26 -17.11
N SER A 209 4.05 16.68 -17.58
CA SER A 209 4.67 16.12 -18.78
C SER A 209 5.01 14.64 -18.55
N PRO A 210 4.79 13.76 -19.54
CA PRO A 210 5.12 12.34 -19.46
C PRO A 210 6.64 12.08 -19.39
#